data_bc97449b5607395cc906dbd091ea77b6
#
_entry.id   bc97449b5607395cc906dbd091ea77b6
#
_cell.length_a   1.000
_cell.length_b   1.000
_cell.length_c   1.000
_cell.angle_alpha   90.00
_cell.angle_beta   90.00
_cell.angle_gamma   90.00
#
_symmetry.space_group_name_H-M   'P 1'
#
loop_
_entity.id
_entity.type
_entity.pdbx_description
1 polymer ?
#
loop_
_entity_poly.entity_id
_entity_poly.type
_entity_poly.pdbx_seq_one_letter_code
_entity_poly.pdbx_strand_id
1 'polypeptide(L)'
;MTRRFALVLALVASSAEAAAGQTAKNYTPADVHFVAGMIGHHAQAIQMAGWAPSHGASPSIRVLCERIVVAQNDEIVFAQRWLREHGEYVPPADPRGHIMQGMDHPMLMPGMLTPEQMAQLDAARGPEFDRLFLTFMIQHHQGAITMVQQLLAVPGAAQDGPIFRFASDVNVDQTTEINRMTLMLNDLKRSSQ
;
A
#
# COMPACT_ATOMS: atom_id res chain seq x y z
N MET A 1 26.33 16.83 -84.02
CA MET A 1 26.62 16.00 -82.83
C MET A 1 26.17 16.76 -81.60
N THR A 2 24.91 16.56 -81.13
CA THR A 2 24.33 17.26 -80.03
C THR A 2 24.12 16.27 -78.86
N ARG A 3 24.97 16.38 -77.84
CA ARG A 3 24.86 15.56 -76.58
C ARG A 3 23.75 16.18 -75.66
N ARG A 4 22.69 15.40 -75.45
CA ARG A 4 21.67 15.72 -74.48
C ARG A 4 22.12 15.22 -73.08
N PHE A 5 22.31 16.13 -72.12
CA PHE A 5 22.51 15.78 -70.75
C PHE A 5 21.11 15.59 -70.07
N ALA A 6 20.85 14.38 -69.60
CA ALA A 6 19.69 14.10 -68.78
C ALA A 6 20.05 14.38 -67.33
N LEU A 7 19.29 15.32 -66.71
CA LEU A 7 19.38 15.68 -65.30
C LEU A 7 18.51 14.70 -64.53
N VAL A 8 19.11 13.81 -63.74
CA VAL A 8 18.40 12.92 -62.83
C VAL A 8 18.20 13.67 -61.53
N LEU A 9 16.93 14.04 -61.23
CA LEU A 9 16.54 14.65 -59.95
C LEU A 9 16.26 13.52 -58.96
N ALA A 10 17.18 13.32 -58.00
CA ALA A 10 16.97 12.39 -56.89
C ALA A 10 16.07 13.06 -55.84
N LEU A 11 14.83 12.57 -55.72
CA LEU A 11 13.92 12.93 -54.64
C LEU A 11 14.38 12.21 -53.35
N VAL A 12 14.97 12.96 -52.42
CA VAL A 12 15.23 12.45 -51.04
C VAL A 12 13.92 12.59 -50.29
N ALA A 13 13.20 11.48 -50.10
CA ALA A 13 12.07 11.40 -49.23
C ALA A 13 12.59 11.39 -47.77
N SER A 14 12.50 12.52 -47.11
CA SER A 14 12.76 12.63 -45.67
C SER A 14 11.57 12.02 -44.92
N SER A 15 11.74 10.79 -44.46
CA SER A 15 10.80 10.17 -43.49
C SER A 15 11.00 10.85 -42.13
N ALA A 16 10.18 11.83 -41.82
CA ALA A 16 10.01 12.30 -40.47
C ALA A 16 9.26 11.22 -39.67
N GLU A 17 10.01 10.36 -38.99
CA GLU A 17 9.45 9.53 -37.94
C GLU A 17 8.89 10.46 -36.89
N ALA A 18 7.55 10.47 -36.79
CA ALA A 18 6.85 11.11 -35.69
C ALA A 18 7.25 10.35 -34.41
N ALA A 19 8.20 10.92 -33.65
CA ALA A 19 8.41 10.54 -32.27
C ALA A 19 7.09 10.81 -31.53
N ALA A 20 6.26 9.78 -31.39
CA ALA A 20 5.12 9.81 -30.51
C ALA A 20 5.67 10.14 -29.13
N GLY A 21 5.42 11.37 -28.66
CA GLY A 21 5.85 11.86 -27.38
C GLY A 21 5.28 10.93 -26.30
N GLN A 22 6.12 10.06 -25.77
CA GLN A 22 5.83 9.42 -24.49
C GLN A 22 5.77 10.57 -23.47
N THR A 23 4.58 10.93 -23.05
CA THR A 23 4.42 11.80 -21.89
C THR A 23 5.20 11.16 -20.76
N ALA A 24 6.24 11.87 -20.27
CA ALA A 24 7.06 11.35 -19.18
C ALA A 24 6.12 10.96 -18.01
N LYS A 25 6.27 9.71 -17.53
CA LYS A 25 5.51 9.25 -16.36
C LYS A 25 5.81 10.22 -15.21
N ASN A 26 4.77 10.71 -14.56
CA ASN A 26 4.89 11.58 -13.36
C ASN A 26 5.02 10.77 -12.06
N TYR A 27 5.32 9.48 -12.17
CA TYR A 27 5.55 8.55 -11.07
C TYR A 27 6.81 7.70 -11.32
N THR A 28 7.36 7.16 -10.25
CA THR A 28 8.60 6.37 -10.24
C THR A 28 8.33 4.90 -9.89
N PRO A 29 9.29 3.99 -10.06
CA PRO A 29 9.18 2.63 -9.52
C PRO A 29 8.95 2.56 -8.00
N ALA A 30 9.40 3.57 -7.23
CA ALA A 30 9.14 3.65 -5.80
C ALA A 30 7.66 3.90 -5.50
N ASP A 31 6.98 4.72 -6.31
CA ASP A 31 5.54 4.94 -6.21
C ASP A 31 4.78 3.63 -6.46
N VAL A 32 5.14 2.90 -7.51
CA VAL A 32 4.54 1.59 -7.83
C VAL A 32 4.74 0.60 -6.68
N HIS A 33 5.97 0.52 -6.15
CA HIS A 33 6.29 -0.37 -5.04
C HIS A 33 5.50 -0.03 -3.77
N PHE A 34 5.39 1.26 -3.44
CA PHE A 34 4.60 1.74 -2.30
C PHE A 34 3.12 1.36 -2.44
N VAL A 35 2.50 1.73 -3.57
CA VAL A 35 1.07 1.47 -3.81
C VAL A 35 0.77 -0.03 -3.83
N ALA A 36 1.59 -0.81 -4.54
CA ALA A 36 1.43 -2.27 -4.62
C ALA A 36 1.66 -2.95 -3.27
N GLY A 37 2.68 -2.51 -2.51
CA GLY A 37 2.98 -3.03 -1.18
C GLY A 37 1.88 -2.76 -0.16
N MET A 38 1.25 -1.60 -0.24
CA MET A 38 0.18 -1.21 0.68
C MET A 38 -1.08 -2.09 0.54
N ILE A 39 -1.31 -2.72 -0.63
CA ILE A 39 -2.43 -3.65 -0.83
C ILE A 39 -2.33 -4.86 0.10
N GLY A 40 -1.19 -5.55 0.13
CA GLY A 40 -0.96 -6.70 1.00
C GLY A 40 -0.88 -6.30 2.48
N HIS A 41 -0.24 -5.15 2.75
CA HIS A 41 -0.17 -4.57 4.09
C HIS A 41 -1.57 -4.34 4.68
N HIS A 42 -2.45 -3.64 3.99
CA HIS A 42 -3.82 -3.39 4.43
C HIS A 42 -4.66 -4.67 4.53
N ALA A 43 -4.46 -5.63 3.63
CA ALA A 43 -5.16 -6.91 3.70
C ALA A 43 -4.87 -7.65 5.03
N GLN A 44 -3.65 -7.55 5.58
CA GLN A 44 -3.35 -8.14 6.89
C GLN A 44 -4.08 -7.42 8.02
N ALA A 45 -4.13 -6.09 8.03
CA ALA A 45 -4.89 -5.36 9.05
C ALA A 45 -6.39 -5.68 9.01
N ILE A 46 -6.97 -5.82 7.80
CA ILE A 46 -8.36 -6.23 7.62
C ILE A 46 -8.60 -7.64 8.18
N GLN A 47 -7.68 -8.58 7.95
CA GLN A 47 -7.76 -9.91 8.52
C GLN A 47 -7.74 -9.87 10.06
N MET A 48 -6.77 -9.16 10.65
CA MET A 48 -6.64 -9.00 12.09
C MET A 48 -7.90 -8.39 12.72
N ALA A 49 -8.40 -7.29 12.14
CA ALA A 49 -9.60 -6.60 12.60
C ALA A 49 -10.87 -7.45 12.40
N GLY A 50 -10.93 -8.25 11.34
CA GLY A 50 -12.04 -9.14 11.03
C GLY A 50 -12.25 -10.25 12.07
N TRP A 51 -11.25 -10.57 12.90
CA TRP A 51 -11.38 -11.55 13.97
C TRP A 51 -12.14 -11.02 15.20
N ALA A 52 -12.24 -9.71 15.38
CA ALA A 52 -12.82 -9.10 16.58
C ALA A 52 -14.21 -9.66 16.99
N PRO A 53 -15.19 -9.91 16.08
CA PRO A 53 -16.49 -10.45 16.47
C PRO A 53 -16.43 -11.87 17.03
N SER A 54 -15.60 -12.73 16.43
CA SER A 54 -15.49 -14.16 16.81
C SER A 54 -14.54 -14.41 17.98
N HIS A 55 -13.66 -13.46 18.29
CA HIS A 55 -12.63 -13.58 19.33
C HIS A 55 -13.03 -12.91 20.66
N GLY A 56 -14.30 -12.49 20.80
CA GLY A 56 -14.81 -11.92 22.03
C GLY A 56 -14.23 -10.54 22.36
N ALA A 57 -13.86 -9.77 21.35
CA ALA A 57 -13.36 -8.41 21.54
C ALA A 57 -14.37 -7.53 22.29
N SER A 58 -13.86 -6.60 23.11
CA SER A 58 -14.69 -5.60 23.79
C SER A 58 -15.41 -4.69 22.80
N PRO A 59 -16.53 -4.07 23.19
CA PRO A 59 -17.28 -3.19 22.30
C PRO A 59 -16.45 -2.07 21.68
N SER A 60 -15.54 -1.47 22.44
CA SER A 60 -14.66 -0.39 21.96
C SER A 60 -13.67 -0.88 20.91
N ILE A 61 -13.13 -2.08 21.06
CA ILE A 61 -12.23 -2.71 20.07
C ILE A 61 -13.02 -3.07 18.82
N ARG A 62 -14.22 -3.62 18.93
CA ARG A 62 -15.06 -3.94 17.74
C ARG A 62 -15.33 -2.69 16.90
N VAL A 63 -15.70 -1.57 17.53
CA VAL A 63 -15.92 -0.30 16.81
C VAL A 63 -14.64 0.19 16.12
N LEU A 64 -13.48 0.06 16.78
CA LEU A 64 -12.19 0.38 16.14
C LEU A 64 -11.92 -0.52 14.93
N CYS A 65 -12.11 -1.84 15.09
CA CYS A 65 -11.91 -2.83 14.02
C CYS A 65 -12.82 -2.56 12.80
N GLU A 66 -14.10 -2.26 13.02
CA GLU A 66 -15.04 -1.92 11.94
C GLU A 66 -14.55 -0.71 11.13
N ARG A 67 -14.04 0.33 11.80
CA ARG A 67 -13.48 1.52 11.13
C ARG A 67 -12.24 1.19 10.32
N ILE A 68 -11.31 0.42 10.89
CA ILE A 68 -10.09 -0.03 10.19
C ILE A 68 -10.46 -0.82 8.93
N VAL A 69 -11.40 -1.78 9.04
CA VAL A 69 -11.84 -2.59 7.90
C VAL A 69 -12.39 -1.72 6.78
N VAL A 70 -13.26 -0.74 7.08
CA VAL A 70 -13.87 0.14 6.07
C VAL A 70 -12.79 1.01 5.41
N ALA A 71 -11.99 1.73 6.20
CA ALA A 71 -10.99 2.66 5.68
C ALA A 71 -9.95 1.93 4.81
N GLN A 72 -9.39 0.83 5.29
CA GLN A 72 -8.34 0.13 4.57
C GLN A 72 -8.85 -0.66 3.36
N ASN A 73 -10.12 -1.05 3.30
CA ASN A 73 -10.72 -1.55 2.06
C ASN A 73 -10.80 -0.46 0.98
N ASP A 74 -11.21 0.77 1.34
CA ASP A 74 -11.26 1.89 0.40
C ASP A 74 -9.86 2.22 -0.14
N GLU A 75 -8.84 2.16 0.71
CA GLU A 75 -7.45 2.36 0.34
C GLU A 75 -6.90 1.26 -0.59
N ILE A 76 -7.27 -0.01 -0.37
CA ILE A 76 -6.96 -1.11 -1.30
C ILE A 76 -7.62 -0.86 -2.66
N VAL A 77 -8.89 -0.46 -2.68
CA VAL A 77 -9.62 -0.15 -3.94
C VAL A 77 -8.94 0.98 -4.69
N PHE A 78 -8.53 2.05 -3.99
CA PHE A 78 -7.76 3.14 -4.58
C PHE A 78 -6.45 2.63 -5.19
N ALA A 79 -5.64 1.89 -4.43
CA ALA A 79 -4.35 1.36 -4.84
C ALA A 79 -4.46 0.47 -6.09
N GLN A 80 -5.40 -0.47 -6.08
CA GLN A 80 -5.66 -1.36 -7.21
C GLN A 80 -6.12 -0.60 -8.45
N ARG A 81 -6.96 0.44 -8.29
CA ARG A 81 -7.41 1.28 -9.39
C ARG A 81 -6.24 2.05 -9.99
N TRP A 82 -5.44 2.72 -9.16
CA TRP A 82 -4.29 3.49 -9.61
C TRP A 82 -3.31 2.63 -10.42
N LEU A 83 -2.95 1.45 -9.93
CA LEU A 83 -2.06 0.52 -10.65
C LEU A 83 -2.65 0.13 -12.01
N ARG A 84 -3.95 -0.21 -12.09
CA ARG A 84 -4.61 -0.55 -13.35
C ARG A 84 -4.61 0.60 -14.36
N GLU A 85 -4.92 1.81 -13.91
CA GLU A 85 -4.96 3.00 -14.75
C GLU A 85 -3.58 3.35 -15.34
N HIS A 86 -2.51 2.96 -14.65
CA HIS A 86 -1.13 3.17 -15.08
C HIS A 86 -0.50 1.97 -15.80
N GLY A 87 -1.26 0.89 -16.02
CA GLY A 87 -0.77 -0.32 -16.69
C GLY A 87 0.26 -1.11 -15.87
N GLU A 88 0.29 -0.88 -14.56
CA GLU A 88 1.20 -1.56 -13.64
C GLU A 88 0.58 -2.87 -13.11
N TYR A 89 1.43 -3.79 -12.65
CA TYR A 89 0.97 -5.04 -12.05
C TYR A 89 0.16 -4.78 -10.79
N VAL A 90 -1.03 -5.39 -10.71
CA VAL A 90 -1.92 -5.33 -9.54
C VAL A 90 -1.76 -6.61 -8.73
N PRO A 91 -1.08 -6.59 -7.57
CA PRO A 91 -0.98 -7.76 -6.73
C PRO A 91 -2.33 -8.12 -6.09
N PRO A 92 -2.52 -9.40 -5.73
CA PRO A 92 -3.67 -9.79 -4.90
C PRO A 92 -3.58 -9.12 -3.52
N ALA A 93 -4.74 -8.88 -2.90
CA ALA A 93 -4.83 -8.45 -1.50
C ALA A 93 -4.59 -9.66 -0.58
N ASP A 94 -3.33 -10.10 -0.51
CA ASP A 94 -2.92 -11.27 0.28
C ASP A 94 -2.44 -10.81 1.68
N PRO A 95 -3.12 -11.22 2.77
CA PRO A 95 -2.74 -10.81 4.13
C PRO A 95 -1.41 -11.40 4.59
N ARG A 96 -0.83 -12.34 3.85
CA ARG A 96 0.49 -12.91 4.15
C ARG A 96 1.64 -11.99 3.74
N GLY A 97 1.39 -11.00 2.90
CA GLY A 97 2.39 -10.04 2.46
C GLY A 97 2.23 -9.55 1.02
N HIS A 98 3.19 -8.77 0.58
CA HIS A 98 3.25 -8.26 -0.78
C HIS A 98 3.80 -9.32 -1.75
N ILE A 99 3.07 -9.57 -2.84
CA ILE A 99 3.49 -10.47 -3.92
C ILE A 99 3.92 -9.60 -5.11
N MET A 100 5.22 -9.58 -5.38
CA MET A 100 5.77 -8.90 -6.56
C MET A 100 5.52 -9.72 -7.83
N GLN A 101 5.47 -9.04 -8.97
CA GLN A 101 5.35 -9.69 -10.27
C GLN A 101 6.48 -10.71 -10.48
N GLY A 102 6.12 -11.95 -10.80
CA GLY A 102 7.09 -13.04 -11.02
C GLY A 102 7.58 -13.75 -9.75
N MET A 103 7.08 -13.37 -8.57
CA MET A 103 7.34 -14.10 -7.32
C MET A 103 6.16 -14.99 -6.96
N ASP A 104 6.45 -16.15 -6.40
CA ASP A 104 5.47 -17.16 -5.99
C ASP A 104 5.24 -17.19 -4.46
N HIS A 105 5.97 -16.34 -3.72
CA HIS A 105 5.84 -16.23 -2.26
C HIS A 105 5.72 -14.76 -1.83
N PRO A 106 4.92 -14.47 -0.79
CA PRO A 106 4.76 -13.12 -0.27
C PRO A 106 5.97 -12.68 0.55
N MET A 107 6.26 -11.37 0.50
CA MET A 107 7.24 -10.72 1.38
C MET A 107 6.53 -9.85 2.41
N LEU A 108 6.97 -9.91 3.66
CA LEU A 108 6.46 -9.01 4.69
C LEU A 108 6.97 -7.58 4.42
N MET A 109 6.04 -6.64 4.39
CA MET A 109 6.35 -5.21 4.38
C MET A 109 6.64 -4.73 5.81
N PRO A 110 7.26 -3.55 6.00
CA PRO A 110 7.54 -3.00 7.32
C PRO A 110 6.32 -3.06 8.25
N GLY A 111 6.49 -3.51 9.48
CA GLY A 111 5.45 -3.60 10.50
C GLY A 111 4.46 -4.75 10.37
N MET A 112 4.39 -5.43 9.24
CA MET A 112 3.54 -6.62 9.10
C MET A 112 3.89 -7.69 10.13
N LEU A 113 2.88 -8.39 10.58
CA LEU A 113 3.02 -9.51 11.51
C LEU A 113 3.60 -10.72 10.81
N THR A 114 4.47 -11.43 11.53
CA THR A 114 4.91 -12.76 11.10
C THR A 114 3.78 -13.78 11.21
N PRO A 115 3.90 -14.95 10.54
CA PRO A 115 2.91 -16.03 10.69
C PRO A 115 2.69 -16.45 12.15
N GLU A 116 3.74 -16.43 12.98
CA GLU A 116 3.69 -16.77 14.39
C GLU A 116 2.89 -15.73 15.19
N GLN A 117 3.12 -14.43 14.93
CA GLN A 117 2.35 -13.33 15.55
C GLN A 117 0.88 -13.38 15.13
N MET A 118 0.61 -13.66 13.85
CA MET A 118 -0.77 -13.85 13.36
C MET A 118 -1.45 -15.03 14.06
N ALA A 119 -0.77 -16.18 14.19
CA ALA A 119 -1.29 -17.35 14.91
C ALA A 119 -1.53 -17.06 16.40
N GLN A 120 -0.64 -16.28 17.03
CA GLN A 120 -0.81 -15.84 18.42
C GLN A 120 -2.07 -14.98 18.59
N LEU A 121 -2.32 -14.05 17.68
CA LEU A 121 -3.51 -13.19 17.73
C LEU A 121 -4.78 -14.00 17.45
N ASP A 122 -4.76 -14.92 16.49
CA ASP A 122 -5.89 -15.78 16.15
C ASP A 122 -6.23 -16.78 17.27
N ALA A 123 -5.28 -17.17 18.10
CA ALA A 123 -5.53 -18.02 19.26
C ALA A 123 -6.12 -17.26 20.47
N ALA A 124 -5.91 -15.94 20.58
CA ALA A 124 -6.32 -15.14 21.72
C ALA A 124 -7.83 -14.88 21.74
N ARG A 125 -8.41 -14.70 22.96
CA ARG A 125 -9.84 -14.41 23.15
C ARG A 125 -10.04 -13.38 24.26
N GLY A 126 -11.14 -12.62 24.16
CA GLY A 126 -11.55 -11.65 25.18
C GLY A 126 -10.47 -10.59 25.45
N PRO A 127 -10.18 -10.29 26.71
CA PRO A 127 -9.20 -9.24 27.06
C PRO A 127 -7.80 -9.48 26.50
N GLU A 128 -7.39 -10.74 26.34
CA GLU A 128 -6.09 -11.05 25.74
C GLU A 128 -6.07 -10.76 24.24
N PHE A 129 -7.17 -11.02 23.53
CA PHE A 129 -7.31 -10.58 22.14
C PHE A 129 -7.20 -9.06 22.03
N ASP A 130 -7.94 -8.31 22.88
CA ASP A 130 -7.89 -6.85 22.88
C ASP A 130 -6.47 -6.31 23.05
N ARG A 131 -5.75 -6.88 24.03
CA ARG A 131 -4.37 -6.48 24.32
C ARG A 131 -3.41 -6.76 23.17
N LEU A 132 -3.47 -7.96 22.60
CA LEU A 132 -2.61 -8.37 21.49
C LEU A 132 -2.96 -7.61 20.21
N PHE A 133 -4.27 -7.46 19.91
CA PHE A 133 -4.73 -6.68 18.76
C PHE A 133 -4.18 -5.26 18.79
N LEU A 134 -4.34 -4.55 19.91
CA LEU A 134 -3.83 -3.19 20.05
C LEU A 134 -2.30 -3.14 19.89
N THR A 135 -1.59 -4.07 20.52
CA THR A 135 -0.12 -4.12 20.45
C THR A 135 0.37 -4.35 19.02
N PHE A 136 -0.21 -5.32 18.34
CA PHE A 136 0.20 -5.70 16.99
C PHE A 136 -0.29 -4.72 15.94
N MET A 137 -1.48 -4.13 16.11
CA MET A 137 -1.98 -3.12 15.17
C MET A 137 -1.18 -1.81 15.28
N ILE A 138 -0.70 -1.43 16.46
CA ILE A 138 0.23 -0.31 16.62
C ILE A 138 1.54 -0.59 15.86
N GLN A 139 2.13 -1.79 16.01
CA GLN A 139 3.31 -2.19 15.23
C GLN A 139 3.06 -2.11 13.74
N HIS A 140 1.93 -2.63 13.28
CA HIS A 140 1.52 -2.67 11.89
C HIS A 140 1.39 -1.25 11.31
N HIS A 141 0.70 -0.36 11.99
CA HIS A 141 0.51 1.04 11.59
C HIS A 141 1.82 1.83 11.55
N GLN A 142 2.74 1.59 12.50
CA GLN A 142 4.09 2.16 12.46
C GLN A 142 4.85 1.73 11.19
N GLY A 143 4.61 0.51 10.74
CA GLY A 143 5.15 0.00 9.48
C GLY A 143 4.65 0.79 8.26
N ALA A 144 3.35 1.08 8.19
CA ALA A 144 2.79 1.89 7.11
C ALA A 144 3.40 3.30 7.06
N ILE A 145 3.57 3.95 8.23
CA ILE A 145 4.26 5.25 8.33
C ILE A 145 5.71 5.13 7.83
N THR A 146 6.41 4.04 8.17
CA THR A 146 7.76 3.77 7.65
C THR A 146 7.77 3.66 6.13
N MET A 147 6.79 2.98 5.54
CA MET A 147 6.66 2.88 4.08
C MET A 147 6.44 4.24 3.42
N VAL A 148 5.61 5.11 4.02
CA VAL A 148 5.43 6.51 3.55
C VAL A 148 6.76 7.28 3.61
N GLN A 149 7.50 7.17 4.72
CA GLN A 149 8.80 7.84 4.87
C GLN A 149 9.82 7.34 3.84
N GLN A 150 9.85 6.03 3.57
CA GLN A 150 10.70 5.44 2.54
C GLN A 150 10.35 5.95 1.15
N LEU A 151 9.06 6.05 0.80
CA LEU A 151 8.60 6.64 -0.45
C LEU A 151 9.11 8.08 -0.60
N LEU A 152 8.83 8.92 0.40
CA LEU A 152 9.17 10.35 0.36
C LEU A 152 10.68 10.62 0.37
N ALA A 153 11.50 9.66 0.79
CA ALA A 153 12.96 9.75 0.75
C ALA A 153 13.54 9.51 -0.66
N VAL A 154 12.75 8.99 -1.61
CA VAL A 154 13.22 8.72 -2.97
C VAL A 154 13.09 9.99 -3.83
N PRO A 155 14.18 10.49 -4.43
CA PRO A 155 14.12 11.64 -5.32
C PRO A 155 13.15 11.42 -6.49
N GLY A 156 12.20 12.34 -6.66
CA GLY A 156 11.20 12.29 -7.72
C GLY A 156 9.99 11.39 -7.45
N ALA A 157 9.94 10.67 -6.34
CA ALA A 157 8.75 9.94 -5.93
C ALA A 157 7.67 10.88 -5.35
N ALA A 158 6.44 10.40 -5.27
CA ALA A 158 5.27 11.15 -4.79
C ALA A 158 5.02 12.49 -5.52
N GLN A 159 5.43 12.61 -6.79
CA GLN A 159 5.11 13.77 -7.63
C GLN A 159 3.74 13.63 -8.31
N ASP A 160 3.20 12.43 -8.40
CA ASP A 160 1.82 12.18 -8.80
C ASP A 160 0.87 12.65 -7.69
N GLY A 161 -0.05 13.56 -8.01
CA GLY A 161 -0.94 14.16 -7.02
C GLY A 161 -1.83 13.16 -6.28
N PRO A 162 -2.43 12.16 -6.93
CA PRO A 162 -3.09 11.03 -6.29
C PRO A 162 -2.21 10.26 -5.31
N ILE A 163 -0.97 9.92 -5.66
CA ILE A 163 -0.03 9.20 -4.79
C ILE A 163 0.34 10.06 -3.57
N PHE A 164 0.67 11.33 -3.79
CA PHE A 164 1.01 12.24 -2.69
C PHE A 164 -0.14 12.34 -1.68
N ARG A 165 -1.38 12.48 -2.15
CA ARG A 165 -2.55 12.50 -1.27
C ARG A 165 -2.70 11.17 -0.53
N PHE A 166 -2.65 10.05 -1.23
CA PHE A 166 -2.76 8.72 -0.62
C PHE A 166 -1.70 8.50 0.48
N ALA A 167 -0.44 8.80 0.19
CA ALA A 167 0.63 8.70 1.20
C ALA A 167 0.41 9.64 2.39
N SER A 168 -0.09 10.86 2.14
CA SER A 168 -0.40 11.82 3.19
C SER A 168 -1.56 11.36 4.07
N ASP A 169 -2.63 10.84 3.47
CA ASP A 169 -3.81 10.32 4.16
C ASP A 169 -3.42 9.12 5.02
N VAL A 170 -2.70 8.13 4.46
CA VAL A 170 -2.14 7.00 5.22
C VAL A 170 -1.33 7.49 6.43
N ASN A 171 -0.44 8.47 6.24
CA ASN A 171 0.38 8.96 7.35
C ASN A 171 -0.46 9.61 8.47
N VAL A 172 -1.46 10.41 8.14
CA VAL A 172 -2.31 11.09 9.12
C VAL A 172 -3.23 10.11 9.84
N ASP A 173 -3.90 9.23 9.10
CA ASP A 173 -4.87 8.28 9.64
C ASP A 173 -4.19 7.25 10.52
N GLN A 174 -3.09 6.65 10.06
CA GLN A 174 -2.32 5.67 10.83
C GLN A 174 -1.73 6.29 12.11
N THR A 175 -1.23 7.54 12.05
CA THR A 175 -0.74 8.25 13.25
C THR A 175 -1.87 8.49 14.25
N THR A 176 -3.04 8.90 13.78
CA THR A 176 -4.21 9.14 14.63
C THR A 176 -4.69 7.85 15.29
N GLU A 177 -4.72 6.74 14.54
CA GLU A 177 -5.12 5.44 15.07
C GLU A 177 -4.10 4.87 16.06
N ILE A 178 -2.79 5.03 15.83
CA ILE A 178 -1.74 4.68 16.81
C ILE A 178 -1.98 5.40 18.15
N ASN A 179 -2.21 6.71 18.10
CA ASN A 179 -2.47 7.49 19.31
C ASN A 179 -3.69 6.97 20.06
N ARG A 180 -4.79 6.71 19.36
CA ARG A 180 -6.02 6.13 19.94
C ARG A 180 -5.77 4.75 20.54
N MET A 181 -5.13 3.85 19.80
CA MET A 181 -4.80 2.49 20.25
C MET A 181 -3.88 2.49 21.47
N THR A 182 -2.91 3.41 21.50
CA THR A 182 -2.01 3.56 22.64
C THR A 182 -2.76 3.96 23.91
N LEU A 183 -3.72 4.89 23.82
CA LEU A 183 -4.59 5.25 24.96
C LEU A 183 -5.41 4.06 25.42
N MET A 184 -6.07 3.33 24.49
CA MET A 184 -6.87 2.15 24.83
C MET A 184 -6.02 1.06 25.49
N LEU A 185 -4.80 0.80 24.99
CA LEU A 185 -3.88 -0.18 25.57
C LEU A 185 -3.44 0.20 26.99
N ASN A 186 -3.21 1.48 27.25
CA ASN A 186 -2.87 1.98 28.58
C ASN A 186 -4.05 1.87 29.54
N ASP A 187 -5.29 2.06 29.07
CA ASP A 187 -6.50 1.88 29.87
C ASP A 187 -6.69 0.41 30.28
N LEU A 188 -6.48 -0.53 29.35
CA LEU A 188 -6.51 -1.96 29.65
C LEU A 188 -5.49 -2.34 30.73
N LYS A 189 -4.26 -1.82 30.65
CA LYS A 189 -3.21 -2.10 31.66
C LYS A 189 -3.58 -1.59 33.05
N ARG A 190 -4.25 -0.43 33.14
CA ARG A 190 -4.72 0.14 34.43
C ARG A 190 -5.87 -0.65 35.04
N SER A 191 -6.76 -1.16 34.21
CA SER A 191 -7.92 -1.93 34.66
C SER A 191 -7.57 -3.36 35.13
N SER A 192 -6.35 -3.83 34.82
CA SER A 192 -5.85 -5.16 35.16
C SER A 192 -5.00 -5.17 36.45
N GLN A 193 -4.75 -4.01 37.06
CA GLN A 193 -4.06 -3.82 38.33
C GLN A 193 -5.04 -3.64 39.46
#